data_c954532422c0168b415a34e68c338ed5
#
_entry.id   c954532422c0168b415a34e68c338ed5
#
_cell.length_a   1.000
_cell.length_b   1.000
_cell.length_c   1.000
_cell.angle_alpha   90.00
_cell.angle_beta   90.00
_cell.angle_gamma   90.00
#
_symmetry.space_group_name_H-M   'P 1'
#
loop_
_entity.id
_entity.type
_entity.pdbx_description
1 polymer ?
#
loop_
_entity_poly.entity_id
_entity_poly.type
_entity_poly.pdbx_seq_one_letter_code
_entity_poly.pdbx_strand_id
1 'polypeptide(L)'
;MITSMPRIAIAVSDFEQAMTTFKDQMGMHVVDFSPETVPSLGAHVGMCQPVGGSNIELMAPSNPNEPLSQALQKFLDRRGEGIYAMMLESPDPNAEAETLLR
;
A
#
# COMPACT_ATOMS: atom_id res chain seq x y z
N MET A 1 -21.45 -0.85 8.57
CA MET A 1 -20.97 0.56 8.62
C MET A 1 -19.44 0.58 8.71
N ILE A 2 -18.82 1.39 7.88
CA ILE A 2 -17.37 1.60 7.95
C ILE A 2 -17.06 2.46 9.18
N THR A 3 -16.15 1.99 10.03
CA THR A 3 -15.80 2.67 11.28
C THR A 3 -14.50 3.44 11.20
N SER A 4 -13.58 3.04 10.32
CA SER A 4 -12.33 3.77 10.12
C SER A 4 -11.64 3.33 8.82
N MET A 5 -10.58 4.06 8.46
CA MET A 5 -9.71 3.71 7.32
C MET A 5 -8.28 3.72 7.84
N PRO A 6 -7.78 2.58 8.40
CA PRO A 6 -6.48 2.57 9.07
C PRO A 6 -5.29 2.73 8.13
N ARG A 7 -5.44 2.43 6.83
CA ARG A 7 -4.33 2.60 5.92
C ARG A 7 -4.77 2.66 4.45
N ILE A 8 -3.94 3.33 3.66
CA ILE A 8 -4.07 3.40 2.21
C ILE A 8 -2.80 2.81 1.61
N ALA A 9 -2.94 1.94 0.62
CA ALA A 9 -1.81 1.39 -0.11
C ALA A 9 -1.61 2.18 -1.41
N ILE A 10 -0.40 2.67 -1.62
CA ILE A 10 -0.01 3.42 -2.81
C ILE A 10 1.01 2.61 -3.60
N ALA A 11 0.73 2.36 -4.88
CA ALA A 11 1.66 1.68 -5.78
C ALA A 11 2.67 2.70 -6.31
N VAL A 12 3.96 2.37 -6.21
CA VAL A 12 5.06 3.22 -6.67
C VAL A 12 6.04 2.41 -7.50
N SER A 13 6.70 3.07 -8.44
CA SER A 13 7.69 2.43 -9.32
C SER A 13 9.07 2.42 -8.68
N ASP A 14 9.47 3.53 -8.06
CA ASP A 14 10.76 3.67 -7.38
C ASP A 14 10.53 3.70 -5.88
N PHE A 15 10.69 2.54 -5.26
CA PHE A 15 10.39 2.35 -3.85
C PHE A 15 11.29 3.21 -2.95
N GLU A 16 12.59 3.24 -3.21
CA GLU A 16 13.55 4.00 -2.41
C GLU A 16 13.28 5.49 -2.48
N GLN A 17 13.01 6.00 -3.67
CA GLN A 17 12.68 7.41 -3.85
C GLN A 17 11.39 7.78 -3.15
N ALA A 18 10.37 6.92 -3.23
CA ALA A 18 9.09 7.16 -2.57
C ALA A 18 9.27 7.24 -1.05
N MET A 19 10.01 6.30 -0.46
CA MET A 19 10.29 6.33 0.98
C MET A 19 11.02 7.61 1.39
N THR A 20 12.01 8.02 0.61
CA THR A 20 12.76 9.26 0.87
C THR A 20 11.84 10.48 0.81
N THR A 21 10.96 10.53 -0.17
CA THR A 21 10.00 11.63 -0.32
C THR A 21 9.10 11.75 0.90
N PHE A 22 8.50 10.65 1.34
CA PHE A 22 7.61 10.68 2.49
C PHE A 22 8.34 10.99 3.80
N LYS A 23 9.57 10.52 3.94
CA LYS A 23 10.38 10.77 5.13
C LYS A 23 10.93 12.20 5.16
N ASP A 24 11.64 12.60 4.11
CA ASP A 24 12.43 13.84 4.12
C ASP A 24 11.62 15.06 3.72
N GLN A 25 10.71 14.93 2.76
CA GLN A 25 9.91 16.06 2.29
C GLN A 25 8.60 16.21 3.06
N MET A 26 7.98 15.12 3.46
CA MET A 26 6.70 15.14 4.18
C MET A 26 6.86 14.97 5.70
N GLY A 27 8.05 14.63 6.17
CA GLY A 27 8.34 14.54 7.60
C GLY A 27 7.69 13.37 8.31
N MET A 28 7.32 12.30 7.61
CA MET A 28 6.71 11.12 8.21
C MET A 28 7.77 10.16 8.75
N HIS A 29 7.40 9.41 9.77
CA HIS A 29 8.17 8.24 10.19
C HIS A 29 7.94 7.14 9.15
N VAL A 30 9.02 6.63 8.55
CA VAL A 30 8.94 5.62 7.49
C VAL A 30 9.72 4.38 7.92
N VAL A 31 9.07 3.21 7.82
CA VAL A 31 9.68 1.92 8.14
C VAL A 31 9.65 1.04 6.90
N ASP A 32 10.78 0.46 6.54
CA ASP A 32 10.88 -0.50 5.44
C ASP A 32 10.61 -1.91 5.99
N PHE A 33 9.47 -2.47 5.62
CA PHE A 33 9.10 -3.83 5.99
C PHE A 33 9.56 -4.88 4.99
N SER A 34 10.16 -4.48 3.88
CA SER A 34 10.58 -5.42 2.82
C SER A 34 11.48 -6.54 3.33
N PRO A 35 12.47 -6.27 4.21
CA PRO A 35 13.32 -7.35 4.72
C PRO A 35 12.58 -8.38 5.58
N GLU A 36 11.44 -8.00 6.15
CA GLU A 36 10.64 -8.84 7.04
C GLU A 36 9.48 -9.51 6.33
N THR A 37 9.20 -9.10 5.09
CA THR A 37 8.12 -9.72 4.32
C THR A 37 8.58 -11.05 3.74
N VAL A 38 7.63 -11.96 3.55
CA VAL A 38 7.91 -13.24 2.90
C VAL A 38 8.34 -12.95 1.46
N PRO A 39 9.50 -13.47 1.00
CA PRO A 39 9.94 -13.21 -0.38
C PRO A 39 8.91 -13.59 -1.45
N SER A 40 8.06 -14.57 -1.18
CA SER A 40 6.98 -14.98 -2.07
C SER A 40 5.84 -13.97 -2.16
N LEU A 41 5.82 -12.93 -1.33
CA LEU A 41 4.83 -11.86 -1.44
C LEU A 41 4.96 -11.10 -2.77
N GLY A 42 6.20 -10.91 -3.24
CA GLY A 42 6.45 -10.25 -4.51
C GLY A 42 6.34 -8.75 -4.49
N ALA A 43 6.49 -8.12 -3.33
CA ALA A 43 6.43 -6.67 -3.21
C ALA A 43 7.41 -6.14 -2.18
N HIS A 44 7.99 -4.97 -2.48
CA HIS A 44 8.61 -4.14 -1.48
C HIS A 44 7.50 -3.39 -0.74
N VAL A 45 7.57 -3.35 0.58
CA VAL A 45 6.54 -2.73 1.41
C VAL A 45 7.19 -1.76 2.41
N GLY A 46 6.75 -0.52 2.38
CA GLY A 46 7.16 0.50 3.35
C GLY A 46 5.93 1.11 4.01
N MET A 47 6.04 1.42 5.30
CA MET A 47 4.94 2.02 6.04
C MET A 47 5.32 3.43 6.45
N CYS A 48 4.52 4.40 6.01
CA CYS A 48 4.64 5.80 6.37
C CYS A 48 3.60 6.10 7.44
N GLN A 49 4.06 6.62 8.59
CA GLN A 49 3.24 6.78 9.77
C GLN A 49 3.14 8.25 10.16
N PRO A 50 2.11 8.96 9.70
CA PRO A 50 1.88 10.34 10.13
C PRO A 50 1.45 10.38 11.60
N VAL A 51 1.76 11.49 12.28
CA VAL A 51 1.56 11.59 13.73
C VAL A 51 0.10 11.42 14.14
N GLY A 52 -0.82 11.94 13.41
CA GLY A 52 -2.23 11.94 13.84
C GLY A 52 -3.19 11.25 12.91
N GLY A 53 -2.72 10.42 11.99
CA GLY A 53 -3.60 9.89 10.96
C GLY A 53 -3.41 8.43 10.62
N SER A 54 -4.12 8.01 9.60
CA SER A 54 -4.01 6.68 9.02
C SER A 54 -2.64 6.47 8.36
N ASN A 55 -2.18 5.24 8.36
CA ASN A 55 -0.89 4.91 7.76
C ASN A 55 -0.98 4.88 6.23
N ILE A 56 0.14 5.18 5.59
CA ILE A 56 0.29 5.06 4.14
C ILE A 56 1.27 3.92 3.88
N GLU A 57 0.80 2.89 3.17
CA GLU A 57 1.63 1.75 2.79
C GLU A 57 2.13 1.97 1.37
N LEU A 58 3.45 2.02 1.20
CA LEU A 58 4.07 2.10 -0.13
C LEU A 58 4.35 0.69 -0.61
N MET A 59 3.94 0.39 -1.84
CA MET A 59 4.12 -0.93 -2.43
C MET A 59 4.74 -0.81 -3.82
N ALA A 60 5.77 -1.60 -4.08
CA ALA A 60 6.39 -1.70 -5.40
C ALA A 60 6.60 -3.17 -5.78
N PRO A 61 6.45 -3.53 -7.07
CA PRO A 61 6.69 -4.90 -7.50
C PRO A 61 8.16 -5.28 -7.31
N SER A 62 8.40 -6.49 -6.81
CA SER A 62 9.77 -6.96 -6.54
C SER A 62 10.11 -8.29 -7.21
N ASN A 63 9.11 -9.09 -7.59
CA ASN A 63 9.33 -10.40 -8.19
C ASN A 63 8.27 -10.67 -9.26
N PRO A 64 8.62 -10.59 -10.56
CA PRO A 64 7.66 -10.73 -11.64
C PRO A 64 6.97 -12.10 -11.73
N ASN A 65 7.47 -13.09 -10.98
CA ASN A 65 6.86 -14.41 -10.94
C ASN A 65 5.72 -14.52 -9.93
N GLU A 66 5.54 -13.50 -9.07
CA GLU A 66 4.53 -13.54 -8.03
C GLU A 66 3.27 -12.76 -8.44
N PRO A 67 2.06 -13.28 -8.10
CA PRO A 67 0.80 -12.63 -8.50
C PRO A 67 0.67 -11.17 -8.06
N LEU A 68 1.07 -10.85 -6.82
CA LEU A 68 0.99 -9.48 -6.32
C LEU A 68 1.90 -8.55 -7.12
N SER A 69 3.12 -8.99 -7.43
CA SER A 69 4.04 -8.21 -8.24
C SER A 69 3.48 -7.93 -9.62
N GLN A 70 2.87 -8.94 -10.24
CA GLN A 70 2.23 -8.80 -11.55
C GLN A 70 1.06 -7.81 -11.49
N ALA A 71 0.25 -7.88 -10.44
CA ALA A 71 -0.89 -6.98 -10.26
C ALA A 71 -0.42 -5.53 -10.06
N LEU A 72 0.61 -5.31 -9.25
CA LEU A 72 1.18 -3.99 -9.03
C LEU A 72 1.78 -3.42 -10.32
N GLN A 73 2.53 -4.23 -11.05
CA GLN A 73 3.13 -3.79 -12.31
C GLN A 73 2.06 -3.42 -13.33
N LYS A 74 1.01 -4.21 -13.43
CA LYS A 74 -0.11 -3.94 -14.33
C LYS A 74 -0.82 -2.64 -13.95
N PHE A 75 -1.00 -2.39 -12.67
CA PHE A 75 -1.58 -1.13 -12.19
C PHE A 75 -0.70 0.06 -12.59
N LEU A 76 0.61 -0.04 -12.34
CA LEU A 76 1.56 1.02 -12.70
C LEU A 76 1.61 1.29 -14.20
N ASP A 77 1.57 0.24 -15.01
CA ASP A 77 1.60 0.37 -16.47
C ASP A 77 0.35 1.05 -17.02
N ARG A 78 -0.81 0.79 -16.40
CA ARG A 78 -2.09 1.33 -16.87
C ARG A 78 -2.43 2.69 -16.31
N ARG A 79 -2.09 2.94 -15.03
CA ARG A 79 -2.55 4.12 -14.31
C ARG A 79 -1.42 5.00 -13.78
N GLY A 80 -0.18 4.50 -13.80
CA GLY A 80 0.92 5.16 -13.14
C GLY A 80 0.86 4.99 -11.63
N GLU A 81 1.69 5.74 -10.93
CA GLU A 81 1.71 5.72 -9.47
C GLU A 81 0.44 6.30 -8.89
N GLY A 82 -0.08 5.68 -7.83
CA GLY A 82 -1.29 6.16 -7.19
C GLY A 82 -1.86 5.19 -6.17
N ILE A 83 -3.05 5.51 -5.69
CA ILE A 83 -3.75 4.68 -4.69
C ILE A 83 -4.11 3.35 -5.32
N TYR A 84 -3.54 2.27 -4.74
CA TYR A 84 -3.77 0.91 -5.18
C TYR A 84 -4.93 0.26 -4.42
N ALA A 85 -4.98 0.47 -3.10
CA ALA A 85 -6.02 -0.12 -2.25
C ALA A 85 -6.22 0.73 -1.01
N MET A 86 -7.42 0.60 -0.41
CA MET A 86 -7.76 1.23 0.87
C MET A 86 -8.17 0.13 1.83
N MET A 87 -7.65 0.18 3.06
CA MET A 87 -8.06 -0.72 4.13
C MET A 87 -9.15 -0.02 4.95
N LEU A 88 -10.30 -0.65 5.03
CA LEU A 88 -11.45 -0.12 5.76
C LEU A 88 -11.79 -1.07 6.91
N GLU A 89 -12.19 -0.51 8.04
CA GLU A 89 -12.66 -1.28 9.18
C GLU A 89 -14.17 -1.26 9.25
N SER A 90 -14.75 -2.41 9.57
CA SER A 90 -16.20 -2.57 9.70
C SER A 90 -16.49 -3.67 10.72
N PRO A 91 -17.57 -3.55 11.52
CA PRO A 91 -18.01 -4.65 12.40
C PRO A 91 -18.42 -5.89 11.59
N ASP A 92 -18.82 -5.72 10.33
CA ASP A 92 -19.18 -6.81 9.44
C ASP A 92 -18.53 -6.58 8.08
N PRO A 93 -17.26 -7.01 7.90
CA PRO A 93 -16.51 -6.78 6.66
C PRO A 93 -17.18 -7.40 5.43
N ASN A 94 -17.84 -8.54 5.60
CA ASN A 94 -18.46 -9.23 4.46
C ASN A 94 -19.64 -8.45 3.89
N ALA A 95 -20.50 -7.92 4.77
CA ALA A 95 -21.63 -7.11 4.35
C ALA A 95 -21.19 -5.80 3.71
N GLU A 96 -20.17 -5.13 4.29
CA GLU A 96 -19.64 -3.88 3.72
C GLU A 96 -18.95 -4.13 2.38
N ALA A 97 -18.19 -5.20 2.23
CA ALA A 97 -17.55 -5.54 0.97
C ALA A 97 -18.59 -5.82 -0.12
N GLU A 98 -19.67 -6.53 0.19
CA GLU A 98 -20.76 -6.77 -0.75
C GLU A 98 -21.42 -5.45 -1.19
N THR A 99 -21.64 -4.54 -0.27
CA THR A 99 -22.20 -3.22 -0.57
C THR A 99 -21.30 -2.41 -1.50
N LEU A 100 -20.00 -2.41 -1.25
CA LEU A 100 -19.03 -1.64 -2.03
C LEU A 100 -18.83 -2.19 -3.45
N LEU A 101 -19.06 -3.48 -3.66
CA LEU A 101 -18.92 -4.11 -4.97
C LEU A 101 -20.13 -3.92 -5.89
N ARG A 102 -21.21 -3.39 -5.36
CA ARG A 102 -22.38 -3.04 -6.15
C ARG A 102 -22.22 -1.67 -6.82
#